data_325440c7391f1432aea0a1a833e05cac
#
_entry.id   325440c7391f1432aea0a1a833e05cac
#
_cell.length_a   1.000
_cell.length_b   1.000
_cell.length_c   1.000
_cell.angle_alpha   90.00
_cell.angle_beta   90.00
_cell.angle_gamma   90.00
#
_symmetry.space_group_name_H-M   'P 1'
#
loop_
_entity.id
_entity.type
_entity.pdbx_description
1 polymer ?
#
loop_
_entity_poly.entity_id
_entity_poly.type
_entity_poly.pdbx_seq_one_letter_code
_entity_poly.pdbx_strand_id
1 'polypeptide(L)'
;MVEGVEAPFILTGNTHKTTKTNYLGEHMTIGEIAVVRTGLVTAREKKKISSSQTGEYRVLNLKCISDEGYIIKAYIETEEYPIGLKDDCITQMGDILIRLSAPYTAVLIDQPELCGIVVPSHFAIIRVDKHYAAPEYIFWSLQRNKNRITMMQNSSGSTAFGTISSGLIASLPITLLPIHKQQTIGDLLRLSKREQELLTNLAEEKKTYNALLLNQIYDNMKRGNIK
;
A
#
# COMPACT_ATOMS: atom_id res chain seq x y z
N MET A 1 36.29 -1.55 -24.34
CA MET A 1 35.21 -1.95 -25.25
C MET A 1 34.85 -3.39 -24.94
N VAL A 2 33.80 -3.63 -24.19
CA VAL A 2 32.95 -4.83 -24.22
C VAL A 2 31.60 -4.38 -23.69
N GLU A 3 30.62 -4.33 -24.59
CA GLU A 3 29.23 -4.02 -24.32
C GLU A 3 28.61 -5.15 -23.51
N GLY A 4 28.03 -4.82 -22.36
CA GLY A 4 27.16 -5.70 -21.59
C GLY A 4 25.74 -5.63 -22.13
N VAL A 5 25.32 -6.68 -22.80
CA VAL A 5 23.96 -6.86 -23.33
C VAL A 5 23.04 -7.21 -22.19
N GLU A 6 22.13 -6.32 -21.84
CA GLU A 6 20.98 -6.62 -21.00
C GLU A 6 20.03 -7.57 -21.73
N ALA A 7 19.77 -8.73 -21.13
CA ALA A 7 18.80 -9.70 -21.65
C ALA A 7 17.36 -9.21 -21.40
N PRO A 8 16.47 -9.26 -22.40
CA PRO A 8 15.09 -8.86 -22.22
C PRO A 8 14.32 -9.92 -21.43
N PHE A 9 13.54 -9.46 -20.47
CA PHE A 9 12.59 -10.26 -19.69
C PHE A 9 11.48 -10.76 -20.62
N ILE A 10 11.52 -12.05 -20.94
CA ILE A 10 10.53 -12.68 -21.84
C ILE A 10 9.28 -13.03 -21.00
N LEU A 11 8.22 -12.26 -21.19
CA LEU A 11 6.85 -12.68 -20.84
C LEU A 11 6.39 -13.72 -21.87
N THR A 12 6.36 -14.98 -21.47
CA THR A 12 5.74 -16.05 -22.27
C THR A 12 4.22 -15.92 -22.18
N GLY A 13 3.59 -15.57 -23.25
CA GLY A 13 2.15 -15.75 -23.48
C GLY A 13 1.40 -14.51 -23.96
N ASN A 14 1.17 -14.48 -25.26
CA ASN A 14 0.28 -13.69 -26.10
C ASN A 14 0.84 -12.40 -26.72
N THR A 15 1.17 -12.58 -28.00
CA THR A 15 1.39 -11.52 -28.98
C THR A 15 0.07 -10.78 -29.24
N HIS A 16 -0.16 -9.66 -28.57
CA HIS A 16 -1.10 -8.66 -29.06
C HIS A 16 -0.34 -7.43 -29.54
N LYS A 17 -0.51 -7.16 -30.86
CA LYS A 17 0.01 -6.01 -31.60
C LYS A 17 -0.30 -4.72 -30.84
N THR A 18 0.75 -3.96 -30.55
CA THR A 18 0.71 -2.60 -30.00
C THR A 18 0.12 -1.65 -31.04
N THR A 19 -1.17 -1.45 -31.01
CA THR A 19 -1.82 -0.26 -31.55
C THR A 19 -2.16 0.61 -30.32
N LYS A 20 -1.78 1.90 -30.37
CA LYS A 20 -2.20 2.93 -29.40
C LYS A 20 -3.72 3.03 -29.44
N THR A 21 -4.41 2.18 -28.71
CA THR A 21 -5.87 2.20 -28.61
C THR A 21 -6.24 3.12 -27.46
N ASN A 22 -7.11 4.08 -27.74
CA ASN A 22 -7.76 4.92 -26.74
C ASN A 22 -8.60 4.03 -25.80
N TYR A 23 -8.09 3.68 -24.64
CA TYR A 23 -8.79 2.91 -23.60
C TYR A 23 -9.90 3.75 -22.94
N LEU A 24 -10.90 4.14 -23.71
CA LEU A 24 -12.08 4.86 -23.21
C LEU A 24 -13.13 3.84 -22.76
N GLY A 25 -13.17 3.53 -21.45
CA GLY A 25 -14.23 2.72 -20.87
C GLY A 25 -14.08 1.20 -21.04
N GLU A 26 -12.89 0.69 -21.41
CA GLU A 26 -12.66 -0.75 -21.45
C GLU A 26 -12.71 -1.35 -20.03
N HIS A 27 -13.49 -2.41 -19.90
CA HIS A 27 -13.54 -3.22 -18.68
C HIS A 27 -12.37 -4.21 -18.72
N MET A 28 -11.39 -3.99 -17.86
CA MET A 28 -10.26 -4.88 -17.65
C MET A 28 -10.30 -5.44 -16.24
N THR A 29 -9.49 -6.44 -15.99
CA THR A 29 -9.22 -6.91 -14.62
C THR A 29 -7.91 -6.33 -14.10
N ILE A 30 -7.75 -6.29 -12.79
CA ILE A 30 -6.50 -5.82 -12.19
C ILE A 30 -5.31 -6.66 -12.66
N GLY A 31 -5.49 -7.99 -12.83
CA GLY A 31 -4.44 -8.88 -13.27
C GLY A 31 -3.95 -8.65 -14.71
N GLU A 32 -4.75 -7.95 -15.56
CA GLU A 32 -4.33 -7.58 -16.92
C GLU A 32 -3.43 -6.34 -16.97
N ILE A 33 -3.45 -5.51 -15.90
CA ILE A 33 -2.72 -4.24 -15.83
C ILE A 33 -1.72 -4.16 -14.66
N ALA A 34 -1.66 -5.21 -13.86
CA ALA A 34 -0.79 -5.27 -12.69
C ALA A 34 -0.38 -6.70 -12.37
N VAL A 35 0.79 -6.84 -11.79
CA VAL A 35 1.21 -8.11 -11.16
C VAL A 35 0.67 -8.13 -9.75
N VAL A 36 -0.15 -9.16 -9.42
CA VAL A 36 -0.73 -9.35 -8.09
C VAL A 36 -0.08 -10.58 -7.45
N ARG A 37 0.57 -10.39 -6.31
CA ARG A 37 1.29 -11.47 -5.59
C ARG A 37 0.96 -11.45 -4.11
N THR A 38 1.03 -12.62 -3.49
CA THR A 38 1.01 -12.72 -2.02
C THR A 38 2.40 -12.42 -1.49
N GLY A 39 2.49 -11.72 -0.37
CA GLY A 39 3.76 -11.43 0.29
C GLY A 39 4.49 -12.69 0.78
N LEU A 40 5.62 -12.49 1.43
CA LEU A 40 6.55 -13.52 1.88
C LEU A 40 5.96 -14.41 2.97
N VAL A 41 6.11 -15.72 2.83
CA VAL A 41 5.84 -16.67 3.93
C VAL A 41 7.02 -16.65 4.91
N THR A 42 6.94 -15.74 5.88
CA THR A 42 8.04 -15.41 6.81
C THR A 42 8.57 -16.63 7.56
N ALA A 43 7.68 -17.53 8.01
CA ALA A 43 8.08 -18.76 8.71
C ALA A 43 8.95 -19.71 7.85
N ARG A 44 8.76 -19.72 6.51
CA ARG A 44 9.58 -20.52 5.59
C ARG A 44 10.98 -19.90 5.44
N GLU A 45 11.06 -18.59 5.31
CA GLU A 45 12.34 -17.91 5.13
C GLU A 45 13.17 -17.92 6.42
N LYS A 46 12.54 -17.77 7.59
CA LYS A 46 13.22 -17.88 8.89
C LYS A 46 13.88 -19.26 9.11
N LYS A 47 13.34 -20.33 8.56
CA LYS A 47 13.97 -21.67 8.62
C LYS A 47 15.29 -21.75 7.86
N LYS A 48 15.52 -20.89 6.89
CA LYS A 48 16.76 -20.86 6.10
C LYS A 48 17.89 -20.09 6.79
N ILE A 49 17.63 -19.36 7.86
CA ILE A 49 18.60 -18.55 8.60
C ILE A 49 19.78 -19.38 9.06
N SER A 50 19.54 -20.63 9.52
CA SER A 50 20.60 -21.52 10.02
C SER A 50 21.64 -21.93 8.95
N SER A 51 21.34 -21.75 7.67
CA SER A 51 22.17 -22.21 6.54
C SER A 51 22.62 -21.07 5.60
N SER A 52 22.30 -19.81 5.89
CA SER A 52 22.53 -18.67 5.00
C SER A 52 23.08 -17.47 5.76
N GLN A 53 23.77 -16.59 5.05
CA GLN A 53 24.10 -15.27 5.59
C GLN A 53 22.82 -14.48 5.80
N THR A 54 22.70 -13.79 6.93
CA THR A 54 21.53 -13.00 7.30
C THR A 54 21.79 -11.50 7.20
N GLY A 55 20.72 -10.75 7.02
CA GLY A 55 20.70 -9.30 7.07
C GLY A 55 19.45 -8.81 7.77
N GLU A 56 19.51 -7.61 8.29
CA GLU A 56 18.37 -6.94 8.89
C GLU A 56 17.45 -6.33 7.84
N TYR A 57 16.16 -6.63 7.95
CA TYR A 57 15.11 -6.09 7.08
C TYR A 57 14.00 -5.46 7.90
N ARG A 58 13.50 -4.33 7.42
CA ARG A 58 12.25 -3.77 7.93
C ARG A 58 11.09 -4.63 7.44
N VAL A 59 10.13 -4.92 8.31
CA VAL A 59 9.04 -5.86 8.04
C VAL A 59 7.71 -5.24 8.45
N LEU A 60 6.72 -5.34 7.56
CA LEU A 60 5.35 -4.97 7.90
C LEU A 60 4.70 -6.04 8.78
N ASN A 61 3.80 -5.60 9.64
CA ASN A 61 2.85 -6.46 10.33
C ASN A 61 1.43 -5.89 10.19
N LEU A 62 0.43 -6.61 10.68
CA LEU A 62 -0.97 -6.17 10.53
C LEU A 62 -1.29 -4.86 11.26
N LYS A 63 -0.52 -4.49 12.30
CA LYS A 63 -0.70 -3.24 13.06
C LYS A 63 -0.15 -2.03 12.30
N CYS A 64 0.73 -2.28 11.32
CA CYS A 64 1.29 -1.20 10.50
C CYS A 64 0.24 -0.54 9.59
N ILE A 65 -0.88 -1.20 9.32
CA ILE A 65 -1.91 -0.65 8.43
C ILE A 65 -3.10 -0.17 9.26
N SER A 66 -3.34 1.14 9.20
CA SER A 66 -4.52 1.75 9.81
C SER A 66 -5.79 1.39 9.03
N ASP A 67 -6.95 1.52 9.68
CA ASP A 67 -8.23 1.26 9.02
C ASP A 67 -8.53 2.29 7.91
N GLU A 68 -7.93 3.48 7.99
CA GLU A 68 -8.05 4.55 6.99
C GLU A 68 -7.14 4.34 5.77
N GLY A 69 -6.24 3.35 5.79
CA GLY A 69 -5.43 2.99 4.63
C GLY A 69 -4.09 3.74 4.51
N TYR A 70 -3.42 3.99 5.63
CA TYR A 70 -2.04 4.49 5.66
C TYR A 70 -1.14 3.61 6.53
N ILE A 71 0.17 3.73 6.36
CA ILE A 71 1.17 2.99 7.13
C ILE A 71 1.56 3.76 8.39
N ILE A 72 1.39 3.11 9.54
CA ILE A 72 1.84 3.60 10.84
C ILE A 72 3.30 3.15 11.01
N LYS A 73 4.23 4.05 10.70
CA LYS A 73 5.68 3.75 10.67
C LYS A 73 6.21 3.22 12.01
N ALA A 74 5.62 3.63 13.13
CA ALA A 74 6.02 3.21 14.47
C ALA A 74 5.86 1.71 14.74
N TYR A 75 5.05 1.01 13.94
CA TYR A 75 4.84 -0.43 14.08
C TYR A 75 5.64 -1.27 13.09
N ILE A 76 6.47 -0.66 12.25
CA ILE A 76 7.39 -1.40 11.38
C ILE A 76 8.47 -2.02 12.25
N GLU A 77 8.59 -3.34 12.16
CA GLU A 77 9.56 -4.12 12.93
C GLU A 77 10.84 -4.35 12.12
N THR A 78 11.95 -4.61 12.80
CA THR A 78 13.19 -5.06 12.16
C THR A 78 13.40 -6.53 12.51
N GLU A 79 13.60 -7.34 11.50
CA GLU A 79 13.80 -8.79 11.64
C GLU A 79 14.97 -9.26 10.77
N GLU A 80 15.59 -10.37 11.17
CA GLU A 80 16.64 -11.03 10.38
C GLU A 80 16.05 -11.98 9.35
N TYR A 81 16.54 -11.90 8.13
CA TYR A 81 16.25 -12.81 7.03
C TYR A 81 17.52 -13.17 6.25
N PRO A 82 17.51 -14.27 5.48
CA PRO A 82 18.59 -14.56 4.55
C PRO A 82 18.81 -13.40 3.58
N ILE A 83 20.08 -13.09 3.30
CA ILE A 83 20.44 -12.06 2.30
C ILE A 83 19.95 -12.51 0.92
N GLY A 84 19.44 -11.55 0.12
CA GLY A 84 18.96 -11.80 -1.24
C GLY A 84 17.48 -12.22 -1.29
N LEU A 85 16.66 -11.68 -0.39
CA LEU A 85 15.21 -11.78 -0.55
C LEU A 85 14.79 -11.26 -1.93
N LYS A 86 13.79 -11.91 -2.51
CA LYS A 86 13.27 -11.50 -3.83
C LYS A 86 12.63 -10.11 -3.75
N ASP A 87 12.88 -9.28 -4.72
CA ASP A 87 12.27 -7.94 -4.86
C ASP A 87 10.74 -7.98 -4.94
N ASP A 88 10.19 -9.15 -5.27
CA ASP A 88 8.76 -9.40 -5.35
C ASP A 88 8.03 -9.24 -4.01
N CYS A 89 8.73 -9.44 -2.90
CA CYS A 89 8.17 -9.34 -1.54
C CYS A 89 8.64 -8.09 -0.80
N ILE A 90 9.31 -7.18 -1.50
CA ILE A 90 9.82 -5.93 -0.94
C ILE A 90 9.07 -4.77 -1.59
N THR A 91 8.63 -3.82 -0.76
CA THR A 91 7.86 -2.67 -1.23
C THR A 91 8.68 -1.78 -2.15
N GLN A 92 8.04 -1.32 -3.22
CA GLN A 92 8.56 -0.35 -4.18
C GLN A 92 7.58 0.82 -4.32
N MET A 93 8.09 1.95 -4.81
CA MET A 93 7.28 3.14 -5.05
C MET A 93 6.15 2.86 -6.05
N GLY A 94 4.91 3.12 -5.63
CA GLY A 94 3.70 2.86 -6.41
C GLY A 94 3.10 1.47 -6.18
N ASP A 95 3.70 0.62 -5.36
CA ASP A 95 3.04 -0.62 -4.95
C ASP A 95 1.77 -0.33 -4.14
N ILE A 96 0.74 -1.16 -4.34
CA ILE A 96 -0.46 -1.14 -3.53
C ILE A 96 -0.47 -2.42 -2.72
N LEU A 97 -0.54 -2.29 -1.41
CA LEU A 97 -0.67 -3.41 -0.50
C LEU A 97 -2.12 -3.59 -0.11
N ILE A 98 -2.62 -4.83 -0.10
CA ILE A 98 -3.96 -5.14 0.40
C ILE A 98 -3.84 -6.17 1.50
N ARG A 99 -4.48 -5.89 2.63
CA ARG A 99 -4.67 -6.86 3.70
C ARG A 99 -5.60 -7.98 3.22
N LEU A 100 -5.16 -9.24 3.30
CA LEU A 100 -5.92 -10.40 2.81
C LEU A 100 -7.05 -10.84 3.76
N SER A 101 -7.10 -10.29 4.96
CA SER A 101 -8.19 -10.48 5.92
C SER A 101 -8.99 -9.18 6.12
N ALA A 102 -10.24 -9.30 6.58
CA ALA A 102 -11.05 -8.14 6.91
C ALA A 102 -10.28 -7.13 7.80
N PRO A 103 -10.42 -5.85 7.57
CA PRO A 103 -11.35 -5.12 6.68
C PRO A 103 -10.89 -4.95 5.23
N TYR A 104 -9.91 -5.73 4.73
CA TYR A 104 -9.35 -5.69 3.37
C TYR A 104 -8.81 -4.31 2.98
N THR A 105 -8.18 -3.63 3.93
CA THR A 105 -7.66 -2.29 3.74
C THR A 105 -6.52 -2.29 2.74
N ALA A 106 -6.59 -1.38 1.78
CA ALA A 106 -5.52 -1.11 0.83
C ALA A 106 -4.67 0.08 1.28
N VAL A 107 -3.37 0.04 0.96
CA VAL A 107 -2.40 1.11 1.21
C VAL A 107 -1.55 1.32 -0.02
N LEU A 108 -1.29 2.57 -0.38
CA LEU A 108 -0.38 2.95 -1.45
C LEU A 108 1.01 3.28 -0.87
N ILE A 109 2.05 2.74 -1.47
CA ILE A 109 3.44 3.10 -1.18
C ILE A 109 3.78 4.36 -1.98
N ASP A 110 3.56 5.52 -1.37
CA ASP A 110 3.69 6.84 -1.96
C ASP A 110 4.83 7.69 -1.37
N GLN A 111 5.63 7.10 -0.46
CA GLN A 111 6.75 7.76 0.20
C GLN A 111 8.02 6.91 0.07
N PRO A 112 9.19 7.52 -0.24
CA PRO A 112 10.45 6.78 -0.38
C PRO A 112 10.83 5.97 0.86
N GLU A 113 10.50 6.48 2.06
CA GLU A 113 10.80 5.82 3.33
C GLU A 113 10.04 4.50 3.53
N LEU A 114 8.95 4.32 2.77
CA LEU A 114 8.14 3.11 2.77
C LEU A 114 8.62 2.07 1.74
N CYS A 115 9.66 2.37 0.97
CA CYS A 115 10.29 1.42 0.07
C CYS A 115 11.30 0.53 0.82
N GLY A 116 11.56 -0.67 0.30
CA GLY A 116 12.52 -1.59 0.89
C GLY A 116 12.03 -2.30 2.15
N ILE A 117 10.72 -2.42 2.34
CA ILE A 117 10.10 -3.10 3.50
C ILE A 117 9.58 -4.45 3.05
N VAL A 118 9.88 -5.50 3.79
CA VAL A 118 9.39 -6.86 3.54
C VAL A 118 7.90 -6.93 3.84
N VAL A 119 7.15 -7.48 2.91
CA VAL A 119 5.69 -7.65 3.00
C VAL A 119 5.38 -9.11 3.31
N PRO A 120 4.83 -9.43 4.49
CA PRO A 120 4.42 -10.79 4.85
C PRO A 120 3.22 -11.29 4.06
N SER A 121 2.99 -12.61 4.10
CA SER A 121 1.90 -13.29 3.37
C SER A 121 0.48 -12.93 3.83
N HIS A 122 0.33 -12.12 4.86
CA HIS A 122 -0.96 -11.55 5.26
C HIS A 122 -1.44 -10.43 4.32
N PHE A 123 -0.59 -10.03 3.40
CA PHE A 123 -0.86 -9.00 2.40
C PHE A 123 -0.68 -9.52 0.99
N ALA A 124 -1.42 -8.97 0.06
CA ALA A 124 -1.07 -8.99 -1.36
C ALA A 124 -0.35 -7.70 -1.75
N ILE A 125 0.55 -7.83 -2.72
CA ILE A 125 1.26 -6.72 -3.37
C ILE A 125 0.70 -6.62 -4.78
N ILE A 126 0.24 -5.44 -5.16
CA ILE A 126 -0.20 -5.11 -6.51
C ILE A 126 0.81 -4.12 -7.07
N ARG A 127 1.55 -4.56 -8.07
CA ARG A 127 2.52 -3.74 -8.80
C ARG A 127 1.97 -3.40 -10.16
N VAL A 128 1.50 -2.16 -10.28
CA VAL A 128 0.81 -1.66 -11.48
C VAL A 128 1.81 -1.43 -12.59
N ASP A 129 1.49 -1.89 -13.81
CA ASP A 129 2.22 -1.47 -14.99
C ASP A 129 1.82 -0.04 -15.37
N LYS A 130 2.76 0.89 -15.18
CA LYS A 130 2.57 2.33 -15.38
C LYS A 130 2.29 2.71 -16.84
N HIS A 131 2.49 1.79 -17.81
CA HIS A 131 2.10 2.01 -19.20
C HIS A 131 0.58 1.96 -19.39
N TYR A 132 -0.13 1.23 -18.52
CA TYR A 132 -1.59 1.07 -18.58
C TYR A 132 -2.34 1.96 -17.60
N ALA A 133 -1.82 2.10 -16.38
CA ALA A 133 -2.56 2.79 -15.35
C ALA A 133 -1.66 3.50 -14.32
N ALA A 134 -2.22 4.55 -13.71
CA ALA A 134 -1.62 5.22 -12.57
C ALA A 134 -1.90 4.42 -11.28
N PRO A 135 -0.88 4.10 -10.45
CA PRO A 135 -1.07 3.36 -9.21
C PRO A 135 -2.10 4.00 -8.27
N GLU A 136 -2.12 5.33 -8.17
CA GLU A 136 -3.05 6.09 -7.36
C GLU A 136 -4.51 5.87 -7.79
N TYR A 137 -4.74 5.80 -9.10
CA TYR A 137 -6.05 5.51 -9.66
C TYR A 137 -6.53 4.10 -9.32
N ILE A 138 -5.65 3.10 -9.44
CA ILE A 138 -5.95 1.71 -9.08
C ILE A 138 -6.23 1.62 -7.58
N PHE A 139 -5.40 2.25 -6.75
CA PHE A 139 -5.61 2.32 -5.30
C PHE A 139 -6.98 2.92 -4.95
N TRP A 140 -7.33 4.07 -5.53
CA TRP A 140 -8.65 4.68 -5.36
C TRP A 140 -9.78 3.76 -5.79
N SER A 141 -9.63 3.09 -6.93
CA SER A 141 -10.64 2.15 -7.44
C SER A 141 -10.87 0.97 -6.49
N LEU A 142 -9.81 0.46 -5.87
CA LEU A 142 -9.90 -0.63 -4.89
C LEU A 142 -10.61 -0.22 -3.60
N GLN A 143 -10.52 1.04 -3.22
CA GLN A 143 -11.20 1.57 -2.04
C GLN A 143 -12.70 1.81 -2.26
N ARG A 144 -13.18 1.80 -3.50
CA ARG A 144 -14.61 2.00 -3.78
C ARG A 144 -15.46 0.87 -3.19
N ASN A 145 -16.61 1.24 -2.64
CA ASN A 145 -17.54 0.33 -1.97
C ASN A 145 -17.87 -0.93 -2.79
N LYS A 146 -18.06 -0.80 -4.11
CA LYS A 146 -18.36 -1.94 -4.99
C LYS A 146 -17.27 -3.00 -4.93
N ASN A 147 -15.99 -2.62 -5.05
CA ASN A 147 -14.88 -3.55 -5.01
C ASN A 147 -14.69 -4.15 -3.62
N ARG A 148 -14.83 -3.34 -2.57
CA ARG A 148 -14.79 -3.83 -1.18
C ARG A 148 -15.90 -4.84 -0.90
N ILE A 149 -17.13 -4.58 -1.33
CA ILE A 149 -18.26 -5.52 -1.20
C ILE A 149 -17.95 -6.83 -1.94
N THR A 150 -17.41 -6.77 -3.17
CA THR A 150 -17.01 -7.96 -3.93
C THR A 150 -15.96 -8.77 -3.19
N MET A 151 -14.94 -8.13 -2.60
CA MET A 151 -13.93 -8.81 -1.77
C MET A 151 -14.57 -9.48 -0.54
N MET A 152 -15.48 -8.80 0.14
CA MET A 152 -16.17 -9.34 1.32
C MET A 152 -17.05 -10.54 0.97
N GLN A 153 -17.83 -10.46 -0.12
CA GLN A 153 -18.74 -11.53 -0.55
C GLN A 153 -18.02 -12.78 -1.05
N ASN A 154 -16.83 -12.62 -1.64
CA ASN A 154 -16.03 -13.72 -2.18
C ASN A 154 -14.93 -14.20 -1.21
N SER A 155 -14.94 -13.72 0.04
CA SER A 155 -13.99 -14.21 1.04
C SER A 155 -14.29 -15.65 1.43
N SER A 156 -13.24 -16.49 1.50
CA SER A 156 -13.36 -17.88 1.90
C SER A 156 -13.47 -18.00 3.43
N GLY A 157 -14.50 -18.65 3.91
CA GLY A 157 -14.68 -18.95 5.33
C GLY A 157 -16.11 -18.76 5.81
N SER A 158 -16.52 -19.57 6.79
CA SER A 158 -17.85 -19.53 7.43
C SER A 158 -18.01 -18.41 8.46
N THR A 159 -17.01 -17.55 8.64
CA THR A 159 -17.00 -16.45 9.59
C THR A 159 -16.93 -15.12 8.86
N ALA A 160 -17.43 -14.05 9.49
CA ALA A 160 -17.37 -12.67 8.99
C ALA A 160 -15.93 -12.14 8.68
N PHE A 161 -14.91 -12.96 8.94
CA PHE A 161 -13.49 -12.66 8.82
C PHE A 161 -12.76 -13.56 7.80
N GLY A 162 -13.45 -13.93 6.70
CA GLY A 162 -12.83 -14.72 5.64
C GLY A 162 -11.56 -14.07 5.08
N THR A 163 -10.71 -14.89 4.48
CA THR A 163 -9.54 -14.40 3.75
C THR A 163 -9.82 -14.36 2.25
N ILE A 164 -9.25 -13.39 1.55
CA ILE A 164 -9.26 -13.30 0.10
C ILE A 164 -7.93 -13.75 -0.48
N SER A 165 -7.94 -14.24 -1.70
CA SER A 165 -6.73 -14.64 -2.41
C SER A 165 -6.20 -13.53 -3.32
N SER A 166 -4.92 -13.58 -3.67
CA SER A 166 -4.34 -12.71 -4.69
C SER A 166 -5.01 -12.92 -6.06
N GLY A 167 -5.48 -14.15 -6.35
CA GLY A 167 -6.25 -14.45 -7.56
C GLY A 167 -7.59 -13.72 -7.61
N LEU A 168 -8.31 -13.63 -6.49
CA LEU A 168 -9.54 -12.84 -6.42
C LEU A 168 -9.26 -11.35 -6.68
N ILE A 169 -8.20 -10.80 -6.08
CA ILE A 169 -7.81 -9.41 -6.32
C ILE A 169 -7.48 -9.19 -7.79
N ALA A 170 -6.73 -10.10 -8.42
CA ALA A 170 -6.39 -10.03 -9.84
C ALA A 170 -7.63 -10.07 -10.74
N SER A 171 -8.70 -10.77 -10.35
CA SER A 171 -9.95 -10.87 -11.12
C SER A 171 -10.91 -9.69 -10.92
N LEU A 172 -10.62 -8.74 -10.02
CA LEU A 172 -11.48 -7.59 -9.80
C LEU A 172 -11.56 -6.72 -11.05
N PRO A 173 -12.80 -6.36 -11.48
CA PRO A 173 -12.98 -5.53 -12.65
C PRO A 173 -12.58 -4.09 -12.38
N ILE A 174 -11.94 -3.49 -13.36
CA ILE A 174 -11.61 -2.07 -13.37
C ILE A 174 -11.98 -1.45 -14.71
N THR A 175 -12.50 -0.23 -14.66
CA THR A 175 -12.74 0.58 -15.86
C THR A 175 -11.60 1.56 -16.01
N LEU A 176 -10.81 1.43 -17.07
CA LEU A 176 -9.71 2.36 -17.32
C LEU A 176 -10.25 3.66 -17.93
N LEU A 177 -9.86 4.75 -17.31
CA LEU A 177 -10.03 6.09 -17.85
C LEU A 177 -8.78 6.47 -18.66
N PRO A 178 -8.85 7.47 -19.54
CA PRO A 178 -7.66 8.06 -20.15
C PRO A 178 -6.65 8.48 -19.08
N ILE A 179 -5.35 8.28 -19.35
CA ILE A 179 -4.28 8.43 -18.35
C ILE A 179 -4.29 9.81 -17.66
N HIS A 180 -4.59 10.90 -18.40
CA HIS A 180 -4.69 12.24 -17.81
C HIS A 180 -5.81 12.35 -16.77
N LYS A 181 -6.96 11.65 -16.96
CA LYS A 181 -8.04 11.60 -15.97
C LYS A 181 -7.68 10.75 -14.76
N GLN A 182 -6.95 9.67 -14.97
CA GLN A 182 -6.41 8.87 -13.87
C GLN A 182 -5.45 9.71 -13.01
N GLN A 183 -4.56 10.47 -13.64
CA GLN A 183 -3.64 11.38 -12.97
C GLN A 183 -4.38 12.45 -12.16
N THR A 184 -5.44 13.05 -12.74
CA THR A 184 -6.28 14.03 -12.01
C THR A 184 -6.89 13.42 -10.74
N ILE A 185 -7.37 12.17 -10.81
CA ILE A 185 -7.90 11.47 -9.62
C ILE A 185 -6.77 11.21 -8.60
N GLY A 186 -5.60 10.81 -9.06
CA GLY A 186 -4.42 10.60 -8.21
C GLY A 186 -3.95 11.88 -7.52
N ASP A 187 -3.93 13.00 -8.24
CA ASP A 187 -3.59 14.31 -7.69
C ASP A 187 -4.58 14.75 -6.63
N LEU A 188 -5.87 14.61 -6.89
CA LEU A 188 -6.92 14.93 -5.93
C LEU A 188 -6.81 14.06 -4.66
N LEU A 189 -6.56 12.76 -4.82
CA LEU A 189 -6.36 11.86 -3.70
C LEU A 189 -5.17 12.28 -2.83
N ARG A 190 -4.05 12.65 -3.46
CA ARG A 190 -2.83 13.09 -2.76
C ARG A 190 -3.05 14.40 -2.02
N LEU A 191 -3.74 15.35 -2.64
CA LEU A 191 -4.08 16.64 -2.02
C LEU A 191 -5.03 16.45 -0.84
N SER A 192 -6.06 15.64 -0.99
CA SER A 192 -7.01 15.32 0.09
C SER A 192 -6.32 14.64 1.27
N LYS A 193 -5.42 13.69 1.01
CA LYS A 193 -4.60 13.06 2.05
C LYS A 193 -3.74 14.08 2.79
N ARG A 194 -3.08 14.97 2.05
CA ARG A 194 -2.24 16.01 2.63
C ARG A 194 -3.03 17.00 3.47
N GLU A 195 -4.20 17.41 3.00
CA GLU A 195 -5.12 18.25 3.76
C GLU A 195 -5.51 17.60 5.08
N GLN A 196 -5.90 16.32 5.04
CA GLN A 196 -6.28 15.57 6.24
C GLN A 196 -5.13 15.43 7.25
N GLU A 197 -3.92 15.17 6.80
CA GLU A 197 -2.72 15.15 7.64
C GLU A 197 -2.49 16.52 8.32
N LEU A 198 -2.60 17.60 7.57
CA LEU A 198 -2.42 18.96 8.11
C LEU A 198 -3.49 19.33 9.13
N LEU A 199 -4.75 18.98 8.87
CA LEU A 199 -5.85 19.22 9.80
C LEU A 199 -5.67 18.43 11.10
N THR A 200 -5.24 17.18 11.00
CA THR A 200 -4.97 16.31 12.18
C THR A 200 -3.84 16.91 13.01
N ASN A 201 -2.72 17.28 12.39
CA ASN A 201 -1.59 17.88 13.09
C ASN A 201 -1.99 19.21 13.76
N LEU A 202 -2.75 20.06 13.05
CA LEU A 202 -3.25 21.33 13.60
C LEU A 202 -4.16 21.10 14.81
N ALA A 203 -5.02 20.07 14.77
CA ALA A 203 -5.90 19.74 15.89
C ALA A 203 -5.08 19.31 17.13
N GLU A 204 -4.04 18.51 16.94
CA GLU A 204 -3.17 18.06 18.03
C GLU A 204 -2.32 19.20 18.62
N GLU A 205 -1.75 20.03 17.75
CA GLU A 205 -1.01 21.23 18.20
C GLU A 205 -1.90 22.18 18.98
N LYS A 206 -3.12 22.43 18.51
CA LYS A 206 -4.10 23.27 19.20
C LYS A 206 -4.50 22.71 20.56
N LYS A 207 -4.67 21.38 20.65
CA LYS A 207 -4.95 20.70 21.92
C LYS A 207 -3.80 20.91 22.92
N THR A 208 -2.56 20.73 22.47
CA THR A 208 -1.36 20.92 23.28
C THR A 208 -1.21 22.36 23.72
N TYR A 209 -1.38 23.32 22.79
CA TYR A 209 -1.35 24.75 23.09
C TYR A 209 -2.39 25.14 24.15
N ASN A 210 -3.64 24.69 24.01
CA ASN A 210 -4.69 24.98 24.98
C ASN A 210 -4.38 24.41 26.38
N ALA A 211 -3.81 23.20 26.45
CA ALA A 211 -3.40 22.61 27.71
C ALA A 211 -2.29 23.44 28.41
N LEU A 212 -1.29 23.87 27.63
CA LEU A 212 -0.22 24.75 28.13
C LEU A 212 -0.75 26.10 28.62
N LEU A 213 -1.65 26.71 27.84
CA LEU A 213 -2.28 27.98 28.18
C LEU A 213 -3.09 27.89 29.48
N LEU A 214 -3.88 26.84 29.65
CA LEU A 214 -4.64 26.59 30.88
C LEU A 214 -3.72 26.42 32.10
N ASN A 215 -2.63 25.68 31.96
CA ASN A 215 -1.64 25.53 33.03
C ASN A 215 -0.99 26.87 33.41
N GLN A 216 -0.62 27.67 32.41
CA GLN A 216 -0.05 28.99 32.61
C GLN A 216 -1.03 29.94 33.34
N ILE A 217 -2.30 29.96 32.93
CA ILE A 217 -3.35 30.73 33.62
C ILE A 217 -3.51 30.28 35.06
N TYR A 218 -3.60 28.97 35.31
CA TYR A 218 -3.70 28.40 36.63
C TYR A 218 -2.53 28.81 37.55
N ASP A 219 -1.30 28.69 37.05
CA ASP A 219 -0.10 29.07 37.80
C ASP A 219 -0.07 30.58 38.10
N ASN A 220 -0.51 31.43 37.21
CA ASN A 220 -0.60 32.87 37.42
C ASN A 220 -1.65 33.22 38.46
N MET A 221 -2.82 32.57 38.42
CA MET A 221 -3.86 32.72 39.44
C MET A 221 -3.36 32.29 40.84
N LYS A 222 -2.64 31.16 40.93
CA LYS A 222 -2.07 30.65 42.17
C LYS A 222 -1.01 31.60 42.76
N ARG A 223 -0.24 32.29 41.90
CA ARG A 223 0.76 33.28 42.36
C ARG A 223 0.18 34.66 42.67
N GLY A 224 -1.14 34.85 42.55
CA GLY A 224 -1.79 36.12 42.86
C GLY A 224 -1.55 37.22 41.82
N ASN A 225 -1.06 36.89 40.62
CA ASN A 225 -0.69 37.84 39.60
C ASN A 225 -1.86 38.27 38.66
N ILE A 226 -3.07 37.76 38.89
CA ILE A 226 -4.28 38.16 38.17
C ILE A 226 -5.34 38.53 39.23
N LYS A 227 -5.73 39.82 39.24
CA LYS A 227 -6.89 40.31 39.99
C LYS A 227 -8.14 40.18 39.11
#